data_e6d278a2abec7a3451515e0d6da2b2e0
#
_entry.id   e6d278a2abec7a3451515e0d6da2b2e0
#
_cell.length_a   1.000
_cell.length_b   1.000
_cell.length_c   1.000
_cell.angle_alpha   90.00
_cell.angle_beta   90.00
_cell.angle_gamma   90.00
#
_symmetry.space_group_name_H-M   'P 1'
#
loop_
_entity.id
_entity.type
_entity.pdbx_description
1 polymer ?
#
loop_
_entity_poly.entity_id
_entity_poly.type
_entity_poly.pdbx_seq_one_letter_code
_entity_poly.pdbx_strand_id
1 'polypeptide(L)'
;MNIDFSLIRSAPKSRNDSFEALAVQLFRKTCRVPTKSTFISLRGDGGDGGVEAYFRSPDGAVFGVQAKYFFQLASAELTQIDSSLKAALSNHPTLTEYWIYIPFDLTGRVAAGKRGKSQAERFEEWKSKVESEA
;
A
#
# COMPACT_ATOMS: atom_id res chain seq x y z
N MET A 1 18.70 -3.28 8.40
CA MET A 1 18.37 -2.30 9.46
C MET A 1 16.88 -2.33 9.72
N ASN A 2 16.51 -2.50 10.96
CA ASN A 2 15.10 -2.45 11.34
C ASN A 2 14.74 -1.03 11.76
N ILE A 3 13.69 -0.51 11.14
CA ILE A 3 13.18 0.82 11.45
C ILE A 3 11.89 0.66 12.27
N ASP A 4 11.85 1.31 13.41
CA ASP A 4 10.62 1.34 14.20
C ASP A 4 9.76 2.51 13.73
N PHE A 5 8.79 2.22 12.87
CA PHE A 5 7.91 3.23 12.29
C PHE A 5 6.98 3.89 13.30
N SER A 6 6.82 3.29 14.49
CA SER A 6 6.04 3.93 15.55
C SER A 6 6.77 5.14 16.13
N LEU A 7 8.08 5.24 15.91
CA LEU A 7 8.90 6.34 16.36
C LEU A 7 9.11 7.43 15.31
N ILE A 8 8.43 7.33 14.17
CA ILE A 8 8.51 8.36 13.13
C ILE A 8 8.13 9.71 13.73
N ARG A 9 8.98 10.71 13.47
CA ARG A 9 8.69 12.08 13.91
C ARG A 9 7.43 12.56 13.20
N SER A 10 6.50 13.12 13.98
CA SER A 10 5.26 13.62 13.42
C SER A 10 5.49 14.78 12.44
N ALA A 11 4.86 14.69 11.28
CA ALA A 11 4.67 15.83 10.39
C ALA A 11 3.64 16.77 11.03
N PRO A 12 3.38 17.96 10.46
CA PRO A 12 2.44 18.91 11.05
C PRO A 12 1.08 18.34 11.43
N LYS A 13 0.62 17.29 10.75
CA LYS A 13 -0.69 16.70 11.01
C LYS A 13 -0.64 15.47 11.90
N SER A 14 0.22 14.49 11.62
CA SER A 14 0.25 13.23 12.37
C SER A 14 1.41 12.33 11.97
N ARG A 15 1.63 11.26 12.76
CA ARG A 15 2.59 10.19 12.40
C ARG A 15 2.12 9.43 11.18
N ASN A 16 0.81 9.27 11.03
CA ASN A 16 0.22 8.66 9.84
C ASN A 16 0.61 9.46 8.59
N ASP A 17 0.48 10.77 8.65
CA ASP A 17 0.86 11.64 7.54
C ASP A 17 2.36 11.55 7.23
N SER A 18 3.20 11.47 8.25
CA SER A 18 4.65 11.28 8.08
C SER A 18 4.97 9.93 7.41
N PHE A 19 4.27 8.87 7.80
CA PHE A 19 4.45 7.56 7.18
C PHE A 19 4.03 7.58 5.72
N GLU A 20 2.92 8.20 5.41
CA GLU A 20 2.45 8.32 4.02
C GLU A 20 3.49 9.05 3.16
N ALA A 21 4.07 10.14 3.69
CA ALA A 21 5.10 10.88 2.98
C ALA A 21 6.33 10.02 2.70
N LEU A 22 6.77 9.26 3.70
CA LEU A 22 7.91 8.35 3.55
C LEU A 22 7.61 7.26 2.53
N ALA A 23 6.44 6.65 2.60
CA ALA A 23 6.04 5.59 1.68
C ALA A 23 6.03 6.08 0.23
N VAL A 24 5.50 7.27 -0.02
CA VAL A 24 5.47 7.87 -1.36
C VAL A 24 6.89 8.09 -1.89
N GLN A 25 7.79 8.58 -1.05
CA GLN A 25 9.18 8.79 -1.46
C GLN A 25 9.90 7.48 -1.76
N LEU A 26 9.70 6.45 -0.93
CA LEU A 26 10.29 5.15 -1.14
C LEU A 26 9.76 4.52 -2.44
N PHE A 27 8.47 4.59 -2.66
CA PHE A 27 7.85 4.12 -3.88
C PHE A 27 8.44 4.81 -5.11
N ARG A 28 8.53 6.12 -5.07
CA ARG A 28 9.07 6.90 -6.19
C ARG A 28 10.48 6.48 -6.56
N LYS A 29 11.29 6.13 -5.56
CA LYS A 29 12.68 5.73 -5.77
C LYS A 29 12.83 4.26 -6.17
N THR A 30 11.93 3.40 -5.73
CA THR A 30 12.10 1.95 -5.89
C THR A 30 11.24 1.33 -6.99
N CYS A 31 10.10 1.93 -7.31
CA CYS A 31 9.25 1.41 -8.37
C CYS A 31 9.90 1.62 -9.73
N ARG A 32 10.10 0.54 -10.46
CA ARG A 32 10.69 0.60 -11.79
C ARG A 32 9.57 0.76 -12.82
N VAL A 33 9.64 1.82 -13.57
CA VAL A 33 8.62 2.18 -14.56
C VAL A 33 9.28 2.44 -15.91
N PRO A 34 8.51 2.36 -17.02
CA PRO A 34 9.04 2.68 -18.33
C PRO A 34 9.60 4.11 -18.40
N THR A 35 10.56 4.30 -19.28
CA THR A 35 11.14 5.62 -19.54
C THR A 35 10.04 6.61 -19.94
N LYS A 36 10.17 7.84 -19.49
CA LYS A 36 9.20 8.93 -19.75
C LYS A 36 7.86 8.75 -19.04
N SER A 37 7.81 7.92 -17.99
CA SER A 37 6.63 7.87 -17.13
C SER A 37 6.51 9.16 -16.31
N THR A 38 5.28 9.57 -16.03
CA THR A 38 4.99 10.77 -15.25
C THR A 38 4.62 10.39 -13.83
N PHE A 39 5.21 11.06 -12.84
CA PHE A 39 4.86 10.87 -11.43
C PHE A 39 3.81 11.88 -11.01
N ILE A 40 2.73 11.40 -10.38
CA ILE A 40 1.63 12.23 -9.91
C ILE A 40 1.39 11.91 -8.44
N SER A 41 1.48 12.95 -7.58
CA SER A 41 1.20 12.82 -6.15
C SER A 41 -0.18 13.41 -5.86
N LEU A 42 -0.99 12.66 -5.13
CA LEU A 42 -2.35 13.06 -4.76
C LEU A 42 -2.44 13.46 -3.29
N ARG A 43 -1.33 13.45 -2.57
CA ARG A 43 -1.32 13.82 -1.16
C ARG A 43 -1.75 15.27 -0.99
N GLY A 44 -2.66 15.48 -0.04
CA GLY A 44 -3.19 16.80 0.24
C GLY A 44 -4.48 17.13 -0.48
N ASP A 45 -4.89 16.33 -1.45
CA ASP A 45 -6.10 16.58 -2.23
C ASP A 45 -7.36 15.96 -1.60
N GLY A 46 -7.22 15.34 -0.43
CA GLY A 46 -8.35 14.89 0.38
C GLY A 46 -9.09 13.65 -0.10
N GLY A 47 -8.92 13.23 -1.32
CA GLY A 47 -9.57 12.04 -1.82
C GLY A 47 -8.68 11.38 -2.82
N ASP A 48 -8.09 10.28 -2.44
CA ASP A 48 -7.02 9.66 -3.21
C ASP A 48 -7.51 8.58 -4.20
N GLY A 49 -8.77 8.23 -4.15
CA GLY A 49 -9.28 7.17 -5.02
C GLY A 49 -8.52 5.85 -4.86
N GLY A 50 -7.99 5.58 -3.68
CA GLY A 50 -7.29 4.34 -3.37
C GLY A 50 -5.78 4.38 -3.55
N VAL A 51 -5.22 5.50 -4.01
CA VAL A 51 -3.77 5.67 -4.15
C VAL A 51 -3.31 7.01 -3.57
N GLU A 52 -2.12 7.02 -2.98
CA GLU A 52 -1.47 8.25 -2.50
C GLU A 52 -0.74 8.96 -3.64
N ALA A 53 -0.18 8.17 -4.56
CA ALA A 53 0.57 8.64 -5.70
C ALA A 53 0.64 7.54 -6.74
N TYR A 54 1.01 7.90 -7.96
CA TYR A 54 1.20 6.90 -9.01
C TYR A 54 2.11 7.41 -10.11
N PHE A 55 2.66 6.46 -10.87
CA PHE A 55 3.30 6.74 -12.14
C PHE A 55 2.32 6.36 -13.26
N ARG A 56 2.30 7.16 -14.30
CA ARG A 56 1.62 6.80 -15.55
C ARG A 56 2.66 6.68 -16.64
N SER A 57 2.70 5.50 -17.29
CA SER A 57 3.62 5.29 -18.40
C SER A 57 3.07 5.92 -19.68
N PRO A 58 3.92 6.09 -20.71
CA PRO A 58 3.47 6.66 -22.00
C PRO A 58 2.35 5.87 -22.66
N ASP A 59 2.26 4.56 -22.42
CA ASP A 59 1.20 3.71 -22.94
C ASP A 59 -0.05 3.66 -22.06
N GLY A 60 -0.06 4.41 -20.96
CA GLY A 60 -1.21 4.53 -20.08
C GLY A 60 -1.26 3.58 -18.90
N ALA A 61 -0.27 2.70 -18.73
CA ALA A 61 -0.21 1.83 -17.55
C ALA A 61 -0.01 2.66 -16.28
N VAL A 62 -0.68 2.26 -15.20
CA VAL A 62 -0.61 2.97 -13.92
C VAL A 62 0.03 2.08 -12.87
N PHE A 63 1.00 2.64 -12.16
CA PHE A 63 1.71 1.99 -11.05
C PHE A 63 1.42 2.82 -9.80
N GLY A 64 0.58 2.32 -8.91
CA GLY A 64 0.07 3.08 -7.78
C GLY A 64 0.61 2.61 -6.44
N VAL A 65 0.60 3.50 -5.47
CA VAL A 65 1.02 3.22 -4.10
C VAL A 65 -0.04 3.66 -3.10
N GLN A 66 -0.26 2.83 -2.09
CA GLN A 66 -1.11 3.13 -0.95
C GLN A 66 -0.31 2.87 0.32
N ALA A 67 -0.38 3.78 1.28
CA ALA A 67 0.21 3.61 2.59
C ALA A 67 -0.88 3.35 3.62
N LYS A 68 -0.66 2.38 4.50
CA LYS A 68 -1.58 2.03 5.57
C LYS A 68 -0.83 2.01 6.89
N TYR A 69 -1.11 2.99 7.75
CA TYR A 69 -0.43 3.13 9.04
C TYR A 69 -1.17 2.36 10.12
N PHE A 70 -1.05 1.04 10.07
CA PHE A 70 -1.54 0.15 11.11
C PHE A 70 -0.47 -0.90 11.43
N PHE A 71 -0.62 -1.60 12.56
CA PHE A 71 0.44 -2.43 13.10
C PHE A 71 0.06 -3.91 13.22
N GLN A 72 -1.01 -4.31 12.57
CA GLN A 72 -1.43 -5.70 12.45
C GLN A 72 -2.12 -5.89 11.10
N LEU A 73 -2.21 -7.12 10.66
CA LEU A 73 -2.92 -7.48 9.44
C LEU A 73 -3.94 -8.57 9.77
N ALA A 74 -5.08 -8.14 10.27
CA ALA A 74 -6.23 -9.01 10.55
C ALA A 74 -7.32 -8.74 9.51
N SER A 75 -8.49 -9.33 9.69
CA SER A 75 -9.59 -9.20 8.72
C SER A 75 -10.00 -7.77 8.46
N ALA A 76 -10.03 -6.93 9.51
CA ALA A 76 -10.42 -5.52 9.36
C ALA A 76 -9.42 -4.75 8.49
N GLU A 77 -8.13 -4.97 8.70
CA GLU A 77 -7.08 -4.32 7.92
C GLU A 77 -7.08 -4.79 6.47
N LEU A 78 -7.27 -6.08 6.24
CA LEU A 78 -7.40 -6.61 4.88
C LEU A 78 -8.61 -6.04 4.16
N THR A 79 -9.73 -5.84 4.87
CA THR A 79 -10.91 -5.21 4.29
C THR A 79 -10.62 -3.77 3.85
N GLN A 80 -9.85 -3.02 4.63
CA GLN A 80 -9.44 -1.68 4.26
C GLN A 80 -8.55 -1.67 3.02
N ILE A 81 -7.59 -2.60 2.95
CA ILE A 81 -6.72 -2.73 1.77
C ILE A 81 -7.55 -3.08 0.53
N ASP A 82 -8.48 -4.03 0.68
CA ASP A 82 -9.36 -4.44 -0.40
C ASP A 82 -10.21 -3.28 -0.94
N SER A 83 -10.78 -2.48 -0.03
CA SER A 83 -11.54 -1.30 -0.40
C SER A 83 -10.69 -0.26 -1.14
N SER A 84 -9.46 -0.06 -0.68
CA SER A 84 -8.52 0.86 -1.34
C SER A 84 -8.16 0.38 -2.74
N LEU A 85 -7.90 -0.91 -2.90
CA LEU A 85 -7.60 -1.49 -4.21
C LEU A 85 -8.79 -1.34 -5.16
N LYS A 86 -10.00 -1.61 -4.71
CA LYS A 86 -11.20 -1.46 -5.53
C LYS A 86 -11.41 0.00 -5.97
N ALA A 87 -11.18 0.95 -5.08
CA ALA A 87 -11.23 2.36 -5.42
C ALA A 87 -10.13 2.73 -6.43
N ALA A 88 -8.93 2.20 -6.26
CA ALA A 88 -7.83 2.43 -7.17
C ALA A 88 -8.15 1.90 -8.58
N LEU A 89 -8.71 0.70 -8.67
CA LEU A 89 -9.10 0.11 -9.95
C LEU A 89 -10.23 0.89 -10.61
N SER A 90 -11.17 1.39 -9.83
CA SER A 90 -12.27 2.20 -10.34
C SER A 90 -11.77 3.53 -10.92
N ASN A 91 -10.85 4.19 -10.23
CA ASN A 91 -10.33 5.48 -10.66
C ASN A 91 -9.21 5.37 -11.68
N HIS A 92 -8.52 4.22 -11.73
CA HIS A 92 -7.43 3.96 -12.65
C HIS A 92 -7.62 2.59 -13.30
N PRO A 93 -8.49 2.51 -14.34
CA PRO A 93 -8.78 1.22 -14.98
C PRO A 93 -7.57 0.52 -15.58
N THR A 94 -6.49 1.26 -15.84
CA THR A 94 -5.25 0.70 -16.39
C THR A 94 -4.21 0.41 -15.29
N LEU A 95 -4.64 0.33 -14.03
CA LEU A 95 -3.76 -0.01 -12.92
C LEU A 95 -3.08 -1.36 -13.17
N THR A 96 -1.76 -1.34 -13.20
CA THR A 96 -0.91 -2.49 -13.55
C THR A 96 -0.21 -3.06 -12.33
N GLU A 97 0.25 -2.19 -11.43
CA GLU A 97 0.86 -2.57 -10.17
C GLU A 97 0.28 -1.73 -9.03
N TYR A 98 0.09 -2.37 -7.90
CA TYR A 98 -0.41 -1.72 -6.71
C TYR A 98 0.52 -2.04 -5.55
N TRP A 99 1.22 -1.02 -5.06
CA TRP A 99 2.18 -1.14 -3.98
C TRP A 99 1.53 -0.72 -2.67
N ILE A 100 1.63 -1.59 -1.68
CA ILE A 100 1.06 -1.32 -0.36
C ILE A 100 2.21 -1.24 0.64
N TYR A 101 2.34 -0.10 1.30
CA TYR A 101 3.35 0.10 2.35
C TYR A 101 2.68 0.03 3.71
N ILE A 102 3.24 -0.79 4.58
CA ILE A 102 2.82 -0.92 5.97
C ILE A 102 4.05 -0.76 6.88
N PRO A 103 3.89 -0.27 8.13
CA PRO A 103 5.03 0.04 8.99
C PRO A 103 5.53 -1.14 9.83
N PHE A 104 5.34 -2.38 9.36
CA PHE A 104 5.80 -3.57 10.09
C PHE A 104 5.96 -4.75 9.13
N ASP A 105 6.70 -5.76 9.58
CA ASP A 105 6.86 -6.99 8.81
C ASP A 105 5.72 -7.95 9.10
N LEU A 106 5.22 -8.63 8.06
CA LEU A 106 4.18 -9.64 8.24
C LEU A 106 4.76 -10.86 8.93
N THR A 107 4.06 -11.36 9.95
CA THR A 107 4.51 -12.57 10.65
C THR A 107 4.28 -13.79 9.76
N GLY A 108 5.28 -14.68 9.75
CA GLY A 108 5.20 -15.94 9.01
C GLY A 108 4.68 -17.11 9.82
N ARG A 109 4.33 -16.90 11.08
CA ARG A 109 3.84 -17.96 11.96
C ARG A 109 2.77 -17.44 12.91
N VAL A 110 1.94 -18.37 13.39
CA VAL A 110 0.91 -18.09 14.35
C VAL A 110 1.52 -18.03 15.76
N ALA A 111 1.03 -17.13 16.61
CA ALA A 111 1.47 -17.05 17.98
C ALA A 111 1.21 -18.36 18.74
N ALA A 112 2.08 -18.70 19.70
CA ALA A 112 1.96 -19.92 20.48
C ALA A 112 0.58 -19.99 21.16
N GLY A 113 -0.05 -21.16 21.07
CA GLY A 113 -1.38 -21.41 21.65
C GLY A 113 -2.54 -20.84 20.85
N LYS A 114 -2.29 -20.15 19.74
CA LYS A 114 -3.34 -19.65 18.87
C LYS A 114 -3.51 -20.52 17.64
N ARG A 115 -4.73 -20.58 17.13
CA ARG A 115 -5.07 -21.28 15.89
C ARG A 115 -5.30 -20.26 14.78
N GLY A 116 -5.20 -20.74 13.55
CA GLY A 116 -5.50 -19.94 12.38
C GLY A 116 -4.25 -19.63 11.56
N LYS A 117 -4.39 -18.70 10.65
CA LYS A 117 -3.34 -18.39 9.69
C LYS A 117 -2.47 -17.22 10.17
N SER A 118 -1.20 -17.24 9.75
CA SER A 118 -0.31 -16.13 10.00
C SER A 118 -0.74 -14.91 9.17
N GLN A 119 -0.19 -13.75 9.52
CA GLN A 119 -0.45 -12.52 8.74
C GLN A 119 0.02 -12.67 7.29
N ALA A 120 1.18 -13.29 7.09
CA ALA A 120 1.72 -13.52 5.76
C ALA A 120 0.80 -14.44 4.94
N GLU A 121 0.29 -15.52 5.54
CA GLU A 121 -0.63 -16.43 4.87
C GLU A 121 -1.95 -15.73 4.50
N ARG A 122 -2.49 -14.92 5.39
CA ARG A 122 -3.72 -14.17 5.14
C ARG A 122 -3.53 -13.18 3.98
N PHE A 123 -2.39 -12.51 3.95
CA PHE A 123 -2.09 -11.58 2.87
C PHE A 123 -1.96 -12.30 1.54
N GLU A 124 -1.25 -13.42 1.50
CA GLU A 124 -1.07 -14.20 0.27
C GLU A 124 -2.39 -14.76 -0.25
N GLU A 125 -3.28 -15.20 0.63
CA GLU A 125 -4.62 -15.65 0.23
C GLU A 125 -5.44 -14.52 -0.37
N TRP A 126 -5.43 -13.35 0.26
CA TRP A 126 -6.13 -12.18 -0.25
C TRP A 126 -5.57 -11.79 -1.62
N LYS A 127 -4.24 -11.74 -1.72
CA LYS A 127 -3.55 -11.40 -2.96
C LYS A 127 -3.91 -12.34 -4.09
N SER A 128 -3.89 -13.65 -3.84
CA SER A 128 -4.26 -14.65 -4.84
C SER A 128 -5.70 -14.50 -5.28
N LYS A 129 -6.59 -14.20 -4.34
CA LYS A 129 -8.01 -13.98 -4.65
C LYS A 129 -8.20 -12.77 -5.57
N VAL A 130 -7.60 -11.64 -5.24
CA VAL A 130 -7.77 -10.43 -6.07
C VAL A 130 -7.10 -10.57 -7.43
N GLU A 131 -5.97 -11.25 -7.51
CA GLU A 131 -5.30 -11.50 -8.78
C GLU A 131 -6.15 -12.40 -9.68
N SER A 132 -6.87 -13.37 -9.11
CA SER A 132 -7.74 -14.25 -9.88
C SER A 132 -9.02 -13.58 -10.36
N GLU A 133 -9.43 -12.50 -9.70
CA GLU A 133 -10.62 -11.72 -10.07
C GLU A 133 -10.32 -10.62 -11.09
N ALA A 134 -9.05 -10.37 -11.33
CA ALA A 134 -8.62 -9.30 -12.22
C ALA A 134 -8.76 -9.66 -13.70
#